data_a3a657dc4a9dd8b566da3e7a4a0d56a6
#
_entry.id   a3a657dc4a9dd8b566da3e7a4a0d56a6
#
_cell.length_a   1.000
_cell.length_b   1.000
_cell.length_c   1.000
_cell.angle_alpha   90.00
_cell.angle_beta   90.00
_cell.angle_gamma   90.00
#
_symmetry.space_group_name_H-M   'P 1'
#
loop_
_entity.id
_entity.type
_entity.pdbx_description
1 polymer ?
#
loop_
_entity_poly.entity_id
_entity_poly.type
_entity_poly.pdbx_seq_one_letter_code
_entity_poly.pdbx_strand_id
1 'polypeptide(L)'
;MRCIEIFRLRRVRDKPRALAVMQAAAGVSEDAAWAALHEALGGGRPTLALPDDQAARDCIVALSQCGFVARFKPGDGEDPCAQAEAVMLPLIEQMPTALANAAGAELLAGRWSDALQLCLQYWRTHAAPGAPERAALERVRIELGVDVGSTGRQ
;
A
#
# COMPACT_ATOMS: atom_id res chain seq x y z
N MET A 1 4.41 -12.41 -14.80
CA MET A 1 3.62 -12.70 -13.59
C MET A 1 4.04 -11.74 -12.47
N ARG A 2 3.08 -11.25 -11.75
CA ARG A 2 3.34 -10.27 -10.70
C ARG A 2 2.71 -10.75 -9.40
N CYS A 3 3.47 -10.69 -8.30
CA CYS A 3 2.95 -11.11 -6.99
C CYS A 3 2.56 -9.90 -6.17
N ILE A 4 1.47 -10.04 -5.42
CA ILE A 4 1.04 -9.07 -4.43
C ILE A 4 1.00 -9.73 -3.07
N GLU A 5 1.04 -8.92 -2.02
CA GLU A 5 1.08 -9.39 -0.65
C GLU A 5 0.05 -8.62 0.17
N ILE A 6 -0.81 -9.33 0.90
CA ILE A 6 -1.73 -8.70 1.84
C ILE A 6 -0.93 -8.47 3.13
N PHE A 7 -0.80 -7.23 3.55
CA PHE A 7 0.06 -6.90 4.69
C PHE A 7 -0.65 -6.17 5.82
N ARG A 8 -1.89 -5.77 5.62
CA ARG A 8 -2.65 -5.04 6.64
C ARG A 8 -4.13 -5.31 6.47
N LEU A 9 -4.88 -5.20 7.57
CA LEU A 9 -6.33 -5.34 7.57
C LEU A 9 -6.98 -4.06 8.06
N ARG A 10 -8.10 -3.70 7.48
CA ARG A 10 -8.93 -2.62 7.98
C ARG A 10 -9.92 -3.15 9.02
N ARG A 11 -10.55 -2.23 9.73
CA ARG A 11 -11.53 -2.61 10.77
C ARG A 11 -12.74 -3.34 10.17
N VAL A 12 -13.27 -2.81 9.08
CA VAL A 12 -14.42 -3.41 8.41
C VAL A 12 -13.92 -4.25 7.23
N ARG A 13 -14.32 -5.51 7.20
CA ARG A 13 -13.85 -6.48 6.20
C ARG A 13 -15.03 -7.26 5.62
N ASP A 14 -15.00 -7.44 4.31
CA ASP A 14 -15.98 -8.26 3.59
C ASP A 14 -15.27 -9.53 3.10
N LYS A 15 -15.29 -10.55 3.94
CA LYS A 15 -14.59 -11.82 3.66
C LYS A 15 -15.11 -12.54 2.41
N PRO A 16 -16.44 -12.72 2.24
CA PRO A 16 -16.93 -13.40 1.05
C PRO A 16 -16.54 -12.71 -0.24
N ARG A 17 -16.58 -11.39 -0.26
CA ARG A 17 -16.19 -10.61 -1.43
C ARG A 17 -14.70 -10.71 -1.71
N ALA A 18 -13.86 -10.65 -0.66
CA ALA A 18 -12.43 -10.82 -0.79
C ALA A 18 -12.09 -12.19 -1.36
N LEU A 19 -12.80 -13.23 -0.90
CA LEU A 19 -12.62 -14.57 -1.42
C LEU A 19 -12.90 -14.63 -2.92
N ALA A 20 -14.03 -14.04 -3.33
CA ALA A 20 -14.39 -13.98 -4.75
C ALA A 20 -13.35 -13.22 -5.58
N VAL A 21 -12.84 -12.11 -5.05
CA VAL A 21 -11.80 -11.33 -5.72
C VAL A 21 -10.54 -12.15 -5.94
N MET A 22 -10.10 -12.88 -4.92
CA MET A 22 -8.90 -13.72 -5.02
C MET A 22 -9.08 -14.82 -6.06
N GLN A 23 -10.22 -15.48 -6.07
CA GLN A 23 -10.51 -16.53 -7.02
C GLN A 23 -10.55 -16.00 -8.45
N ALA A 24 -11.24 -14.88 -8.66
CA ALA A 24 -11.38 -14.31 -10.00
C ALA A 24 -10.06 -13.74 -10.53
N ALA A 25 -9.31 -13.03 -9.69
CA ALA A 25 -8.10 -12.34 -10.12
C ALA A 25 -6.90 -13.28 -10.25
N ALA A 26 -6.68 -14.12 -9.24
CA ALA A 26 -5.50 -14.99 -9.19
C ALA A 26 -5.77 -16.40 -9.74
N GLY A 27 -7.04 -16.75 -9.98
CA GLY A 27 -7.39 -18.06 -10.50
C GLY A 27 -7.17 -19.20 -9.52
N VAL A 28 -7.10 -18.89 -8.22
CA VAL A 28 -6.88 -19.91 -7.20
C VAL A 28 -8.17 -20.62 -6.84
N SER A 29 -8.06 -21.81 -6.25
CA SER A 29 -9.21 -22.55 -5.77
C SER A 29 -9.83 -21.87 -4.56
N GLU A 30 -11.07 -22.25 -4.23
CA GLU A 30 -11.74 -21.73 -3.04
C GLU A 30 -10.92 -22.04 -1.78
N ASP A 31 -10.39 -23.26 -1.68
CA ASP A 31 -9.58 -23.65 -0.52
C ASP A 31 -8.32 -22.81 -0.39
N ALA A 32 -7.63 -22.56 -1.50
CA ALA A 32 -6.43 -21.72 -1.50
C ALA A 32 -6.75 -20.29 -1.12
N ALA A 33 -7.87 -19.74 -1.62
CA ALA A 33 -8.31 -18.40 -1.26
C ALA A 33 -8.64 -18.31 0.22
N TRP A 34 -9.35 -19.30 0.77
CA TRP A 34 -9.66 -19.35 2.21
C TRP A 34 -8.38 -19.42 3.05
N ALA A 35 -7.41 -20.22 2.62
CA ALA A 35 -6.14 -20.33 3.33
C ALA A 35 -5.42 -18.98 3.39
N ALA A 36 -5.39 -18.25 2.28
CA ALA A 36 -4.79 -16.93 2.22
C ALA A 36 -5.52 -15.95 3.14
N LEU A 37 -6.86 -15.98 3.12
CA LEU A 37 -7.67 -15.13 3.96
C LEU A 37 -7.42 -15.39 5.45
N HIS A 38 -7.39 -16.65 5.85
CA HIS A 38 -7.13 -17.02 7.23
C HIS A 38 -5.71 -16.64 7.65
N GLU A 39 -4.74 -16.77 6.76
CA GLU A 39 -3.38 -16.34 7.05
C GLU A 39 -3.33 -14.85 7.32
N ALA A 40 -3.99 -14.04 6.49
CA ALA A 40 -4.05 -12.60 6.69
C ALA A 40 -4.72 -12.24 8.00
N LEU A 41 -5.83 -12.91 8.32
CA LEU A 41 -6.57 -12.65 9.57
C LEU A 41 -5.76 -13.03 10.80
N GLY A 42 -4.85 -13.99 10.66
CA GLY A 42 -3.96 -14.41 11.75
C GLY A 42 -2.69 -13.59 11.88
N GLY A 43 -2.54 -12.53 11.08
CA GLY A 43 -1.36 -11.65 11.13
C GLY A 43 -0.27 -12.02 10.16
N GLY A 44 -0.47 -13.03 9.33
CA GLY A 44 0.48 -13.39 8.28
C GLY A 44 0.36 -12.49 7.07
N ARG A 45 1.23 -12.72 6.10
CA ARG A 45 1.27 -11.92 4.87
C ARG A 45 1.17 -12.84 3.65
N PRO A 46 -0.05 -13.30 3.33
CA PRO A 46 -0.21 -14.17 2.16
C PRO A 46 0.09 -13.44 0.87
N THR A 47 0.58 -14.18 -0.12
CA THR A 47 0.89 -13.65 -1.43
C THR A 47 -0.03 -14.27 -2.48
N LEU A 48 -0.30 -13.49 -3.52
CA LEU A 48 -1.10 -13.94 -4.67
C LEU A 48 -0.32 -13.63 -5.94
N ALA A 49 -0.33 -14.57 -6.88
CA ALA A 49 0.31 -14.39 -8.17
C ALA A 49 -0.75 -13.97 -9.20
N LEU A 50 -0.51 -12.86 -9.87
CA LEU A 50 -1.41 -12.31 -10.88
C LEU A 50 -0.71 -12.35 -12.23
N PRO A 51 -1.49 -12.42 -13.34
CA PRO A 51 -0.87 -12.58 -14.67
C PRO A 51 0.00 -11.40 -15.10
N ASP A 52 -0.36 -10.18 -14.73
CA ASP A 52 0.41 -8.99 -15.11
C ASP A 52 0.23 -7.86 -14.10
N ASP A 53 0.91 -6.74 -14.34
CA ASP A 53 0.88 -5.60 -13.44
C ASP A 53 -0.52 -4.97 -13.33
N GLN A 54 -1.26 -4.93 -14.44
CA GLN A 54 -2.60 -4.33 -14.40
C GLN A 54 -3.55 -5.19 -13.57
N ALA A 55 -3.51 -6.51 -13.74
CA ALA A 55 -4.30 -7.42 -12.94
C ALA A 55 -3.94 -7.30 -11.46
N ALA A 56 -2.66 -7.14 -11.16
CA ALA A 56 -2.20 -6.95 -9.78
C ALA A 56 -2.75 -5.66 -9.18
N ARG A 57 -2.70 -4.55 -9.91
CA ARG A 57 -3.26 -3.27 -9.45
C ARG A 57 -4.75 -3.35 -9.21
N ASP A 58 -5.47 -3.97 -10.14
CA ASP A 58 -6.92 -4.13 -10.02
C ASP A 58 -7.27 -4.97 -8.79
N CYS A 59 -6.50 -6.03 -8.55
CA CYS A 59 -6.70 -6.88 -7.39
C CYS A 59 -6.42 -6.13 -6.09
N ILE A 60 -5.35 -5.34 -6.04
CA ILE A 60 -5.02 -4.52 -4.86
C ILE A 60 -6.18 -3.58 -4.53
N VAL A 61 -6.72 -2.90 -5.54
CA VAL A 61 -7.84 -1.98 -5.35
C VAL A 61 -9.08 -2.72 -4.86
N ALA A 62 -9.41 -3.85 -5.49
CA ALA A 62 -10.59 -4.62 -5.11
C ALA A 62 -10.48 -5.17 -3.69
N LEU A 63 -9.31 -5.68 -3.31
CA LEU A 63 -9.07 -6.16 -1.95
C LEU A 63 -9.15 -5.03 -0.93
N SER A 64 -8.66 -3.86 -1.27
CA SER A 64 -8.77 -2.69 -0.41
C SER A 64 -10.23 -2.35 -0.09
N GLN A 65 -11.10 -2.46 -1.08
CA GLN A 65 -12.52 -2.22 -0.89
C GLN A 65 -13.16 -3.26 0.03
N CYS A 66 -12.55 -4.43 0.15
CA CYS A 66 -12.99 -5.48 1.06
C CYS A 66 -12.32 -5.41 2.43
N GLY A 67 -11.47 -4.43 2.66
CA GLY A 67 -10.78 -4.26 3.93
C GLY A 67 -9.46 -5.02 4.05
N PHE A 68 -8.95 -5.55 2.95
CA PHE A 68 -7.66 -6.26 2.91
C PHE A 68 -6.66 -5.43 2.12
N VAL A 69 -5.72 -4.82 2.82
CA VAL A 69 -4.76 -3.92 2.20
C VAL A 69 -3.57 -4.72 1.66
N ALA A 70 -3.37 -4.64 0.36
CA ALA A 70 -2.32 -5.36 -0.34
C ALA A 70 -1.38 -4.40 -1.05
N ARG A 71 -0.22 -4.91 -1.43
CA ARG A 71 0.80 -4.15 -2.16
C ARG A 71 1.53 -5.09 -3.10
N PHE A 72 2.29 -4.54 -4.04
CA PHE A 72 3.21 -5.37 -4.80
C PHE A 72 4.19 -6.01 -3.83
N LYS A 73 4.45 -7.30 -4.02
CA LYS A 73 5.34 -8.03 -3.14
C LYS A 73 6.75 -7.46 -3.21
N PRO A 74 7.39 -7.15 -2.07
CA PRO A 74 8.78 -6.69 -2.05
C PRO A 74 9.72 -7.76 -2.59
N GLY A 75 10.86 -7.32 -3.10
CA GLY A 75 11.91 -8.24 -3.51
C GLY A 75 12.53 -8.96 -2.33
N ASP A 76 13.49 -9.83 -2.62
CA ASP A 76 14.19 -10.56 -1.59
C ASP A 76 14.97 -9.63 -0.69
N GLY A 77 14.98 -9.94 0.60
CA GLY A 77 15.71 -9.17 1.58
C GLY A 77 14.94 -7.96 2.08
N GLU A 78 15.65 -7.01 2.67
CA GLU A 78 15.05 -5.82 3.23
C GLU A 78 14.68 -4.86 2.09
N ASP A 79 13.41 -4.57 1.99
CA ASP A 79 12.87 -3.75 0.91
C ASP A 79 12.61 -2.34 1.41
N PRO A 80 13.31 -1.32 0.86
CA PRO A 80 13.04 0.07 1.23
C PRO A 80 11.58 0.46 1.06
N CYS A 81 10.94 -0.16 0.10
CA CYS A 81 9.55 0.09 -0.17
C CYS A 81 8.63 -0.33 0.97
N ALA A 82 8.89 -1.46 1.56
CA ALA A 82 8.13 -1.92 2.72
C ALA A 82 8.31 -1.00 3.91
N GLN A 83 9.52 -0.54 4.12
CA GLN A 83 9.83 0.38 5.21
C GLN A 83 9.11 1.72 5.01
N ALA A 84 9.10 2.20 3.78
CA ALA A 84 8.43 3.44 3.46
C ALA A 84 6.92 3.35 3.69
N GLU A 85 6.30 2.24 3.30
CA GLU A 85 4.88 2.03 3.58
C GLU A 85 4.61 2.04 5.08
N ALA A 86 5.47 1.38 5.86
CA ALA A 86 5.32 1.35 7.31
C ALA A 86 5.39 2.74 7.93
N VAL A 87 6.20 3.63 7.35
CA VAL A 87 6.31 5.01 7.81
C VAL A 87 5.10 5.84 7.35
N MET A 88 4.71 5.69 6.09
CA MET A 88 3.67 6.53 5.51
C MET A 88 2.27 6.24 6.02
N LEU A 89 1.94 4.98 6.28
CA LEU A 89 0.56 4.63 6.65
C LEU A 89 0.05 5.37 7.89
N PRO A 90 0.79 5.42 9.01
CA PRO A 90 0.32 6.18 10.17
C PRO A 90 0.16 7.67 9.89
N LEU A 91 1.02 8.23 9.04
CA LEU A 91 0.95 9.65 8.71
C LEU A 91 -0.22 9.94 7.78
N ILE A 92 -0.52 9.03 6.87
CA ILE A 92 -1.70 9.15 6.00
C ILE A 92 -2.98 9.17 6.85
N GLU A 93 -3.05 8.34 7.87
CA GLU A 93 -4.22 8.28 8.75
C GLU A 93 -4.47 9.58 9.51
N GLN A 94 -3.45 10.40 9.68
CA GLN A 94 -3.56 11.69 10.35
C GLN A 94 -3.92 12.84 9.40
N MET A 95 -3.97 12.57 8.12
CA MET A 95 -4.28 13.59 7.12
C MET A 95 -5.80 13.77 6.96
N PRO A 96 -6.25 14.93 6.43
CA PRO A 96 -7.67 15.10 6.13
C PRO A 96 -8.18 13.99 5.22
N THR A 97 -9.45 13.62 5.39
CA THR A 97 -10.05 12.45 4.73
C THR A 97 -9.79 12.42 3.22
N ALA A 98 -9.99 13.53 2.53
CA ALA A 98 -9.80 13.59 1.08
C ALA A 98 -8.36 13.29 0.68
N LEU A 99 -7.39 13.90 1.37
CA LEU A 99 -5.98 13.66 1.11
C LEU A 99 -5.55 12.26 1.53
N ALA A 100 -6.05 11.79 2.67
CA ALA A 100 -5.75 10.44 3.14
C ALA A 100 -6.24 9.40 2.13
N ASN A 101 -7.43 9.58 1.58
CA ASN A 101 -7.97 8.68 0.57
C ASN A 101 -7.13 8.71 -0.71
N ALA A 102 -6.71 9.90 -1.15
CA ALA A 102 -5.87 10.01 -2.34
C ALA A 102 -4.51 9.37 -2.16
N ALA A 103 -3.84 9.66 -1.05
CA ALA A 103 -2.53 9.10 -0.76
C ALA A 103 -2.61 7.58 -0.54
N GLY A 104 -3.65 7.14 0.16
CA GLY A 104 -3.89 5.72 0.40
C GLY A 104 -4.14 4.96 -0.89
N ALA A 105 -4.91 5.54 -1.82
CA ALA A 105 -5.18 4.93 -3.11
C ALA A 105 -3.89 4.76 -3.92
N GLU A 106 -3.02 5.77 -3.93
CA GLU A 106 -1.75 5.68 -4.62
C GLU A 106 -0.87 4.60 -4.01
N LEU A 107 -0.80 4.56 -2.67
CA LEU A 107 -0.01 3.56 -1.96
C LEU A 107 -0.50 2.15 -2.24
N LEU A 108 -1.81 1.96 -2.22
CA LEU A 108 -2.43 0.66 -2.48
C LEU A 108 -2.21 0.17 -3.91
N ALA A 109 -2.12 1.12 -4.84
CA ALA A 109 -1.85 0.78 -6.24
C ALA A 109 -0.36 0.54 -6.52
N GLY A 110 0.49 0.63 -5.50
CA GLY A 110 1.92 0.45 -5.65
C GLY A 110 2.64 1.70 -6.17
N ARG A 111 1.96 2.82 -6.26
CA ARG A 111 2.55 4.09 -6.69
C ARG A 111 3.01 4.90 -5.50
N TRP A 112 4.09 4.42 -4.80
CA TRP A 112 4.55 4.95 -3.56
C TRP A 112 5.21 6.30 -3.70
N SER A 113 5.86 6.66 -4.85
CA SER A 113 6.40 7.99 -5.02
C SER A 113 5.28 9.02 -5.11
N ASP A 114 4.16 8.68 -5.74
CA ASP A 114 2.99 9.58 -5.78
C ASP A 114 2.37 9.74 -4.40
N ALA A 115 2.25 8.65 -3.65
CA ALA A 115 1.76 8.70 -2.27
C ALA A 115 2.67 9.56 -1.40
N LEU A 116 3.98 9.39 -1.53
CA LEU A 116 4.97 10.16 -0.79
C LEU A 116 4.86 11.65 -1.13
N GLN A 117 4.64 11.97 -2.40
CA GLN A 117 4.48 13.36 -2.82
C GLN A 117 3.28 14.01 -2.14
N LEU A 118 2.16 13.31 -2.09
CA LEU A 118 0.97 13.82 -1.40
C LEU A 118 1.21 14.03 0.09
N CYS A 119 1.89 13.07 0.73
CA CYS A 119 2.25 13.19 2.14
C CYS A 119 3.16 14.38 2.38
N LEU A 120 4.18 14.56 1.57
CA LEU A 120 5.13 15.66 1.71
C LEU A 120 4.46 17.01 1.51
N GLN A 121 3.56 17.12 0.53
CA GLN A 121 2.82 18.36 0.31
C GLN A 121 2.03 18.76 1.56
N TYR A 122 1.35 17.82 2.16
CA TYR A 122 0.56 18.10 3.36
C TYR A 122 1.46 18.42 4.56
N TRP A 123 2.41 17.54 4.86
CA TRP A 123 3.20 17.67 6.09
C TRP A 123 4.19 18.83 6.07
N ARG A 124 4.71 19.18 4.89
CA ARG A 124 5.56 20.36 4.77
C ARG A 124 4.81 21.66 5.06
N THR A 125 3.51 21.66 4.80
CA THR A 125 2.66 22.82 5.03
C THR A 125 2.15 22.88 6.47
N HIS A 126 1.82 21.72 7.05
CA HIS A 126 1.11 21.64 8.31
C HIS A 126 1.95 21.23 9.51
N ALA A 127 3.21 20.86 9.32
CA ALA A 127 4.11 20.50 10.41
C ALA A 127 5.30 21.44 10.41
N ALA A 128 5.87 21.64 11.61
CA ALA A 128 7.06 22.46 11.75
C ALA A 128 8.25 21.82 11.05
N PRO A 129 9.24 22.61 10.59
CA PRO A 129 10.40 22.06 9.89
C PRO A 129 11.15 20.98 10.65
N GLY A 130 11.15 21.02 11.97
CA GLY A 130 11.82 19.99 12.79
C GLY A 130 10.90 18.89 13.27
N ALA A 131 9.65 18.85 12.80
CA ALA A 131 8.68 17.86 13.27
C ALA A 131 9.09 16.44 12.88
N PRO A 132 8.85 15.44 13.75
CA PRO A 132 9.23 14.05 13.44
C PRO A 132 8.54 13.52 12.19
N GLU A 133 7.32 13.93 11.93
CA GLU A 133 6.58 13.50 10.72
C GLU A 133 7.29 13.93 9.45
N ARG A 134 7.74 15.20 9.40
CA ARG A 134 8.49 15.69 8.25
C ARG A 134 9.83 14.99 8.11
N ALA A 135 10.53 14.79 9.21
CA ALA A 135 11.82 14.13 9.21
C ALA A 135 11.69 12.69 8.70
N ALA A 136 10.65 11.99 9.12
CA ALA A 136 10.41 10.61 8.68
C ALA A 136 10.16 10.55 7.17
N LEU A 137 9.34 11.45 6.65
CA LEU A 137 9.04 11.49 5.22
C LEU A 137 10.25 11.87 4.37
N GLU A 138 11.05 12.83 4.83
CA GLU A 138 12.26 13.21 4.12
C GLU A 138 13.27 12.07 4.09
N ARG A 139 13.35 11.29 5.15
CA ARG A 139 14.20 10.10 5.19
C ARG A 139 13.74 9.08 4.16
N VAL A 140 12.43 8.82 4.07
CA VAL A 140 11.86 7.93 3.07
C VAL A 140 12.22 8.41 1.66
N ARG A 141 12.07 9.72 1.41
CA ARG A 141 12.40 10.32 0.12
C ARG A 141 13.85 10.03 -0.27
N ILE A 142 14.76 10.22 0.67
CA ILE A 142 16.19 10.01 0.43
C ILE A 142 16.48 8.53 0.19
N GLU A 143 15.94 7.66 1.02
CA GLU A 143 16.19 6.22 0.93
C GLU A 143 15.68 5.62 -0.37
N LEU A 144 14.54 6.14 -0.87
CA LEU A 144 13.96 5.67 -2.13
C LEU A 144 14.53 6.37 -3.35
N GLY A 145 15.29 7.44 -3.14
CA GLY A 145 15.80 8.22 -4.24
C GLY A 145 14.72 8.99 -5.00
N VAL A 146 13.61 9.30 -4.34
CA VAL A 146 12.51 10.03 -4.96
C VAL A 146 12.79 11.52 -4.96
N ASP A 147 12.69 12.14 -6.11
CA ASP A 147 12.94 13.56 -6.26
C ASP A 147 11.64 14.34 -6.24
N VAL A 148 11.00 14.32 -5.07
CA VAL A 148 9.72 14.99 -4.86
C VAL A 148 9.99 16.41 -4.41
N GLY A 149 9.31 17.35 -4.94
CA GLY A 149 9.49 18.74 -4.58
C GLY A 149 10.47 19.47 -5.47
N SER A 150 11.25 18.74 -6.21
CA SER A 150 12.07 19.30 -7.25
C SER A 150 11.48 19.00 -8.61
N THR A 151 10.41 18.24 -8.63
CA THR A 151 9.65 17.98 -9.85
C THR A 151 9.13 19.27 -10.41
N GLY A 152 8.97 19.29 -11.67
CA GLY A 152 8.47 20.47 -12.32
C GLY A 152 9.54 21.44 -12.71
N ARG A 153 10.72 21.26 -12.20
CA ARG A 153 11.79 22.08 -12.66
C ARG A 153 12.72 21.34 -13.59
N GLN A 154 12.47 20.11 -13.77
CA GLN A 154 13.27 19.42 -14.76
C GLN A 154 12.69 19.57 -16.13
#